data_59faea50d63fdc48e13e760b1913df4c
#
_entry.id   59faea50d63fdc48e13e760b1913df4c
#
_cell.length_a   1.000
_cell.length_b   1.000
_cell.length_c   1.000
_cell.angle_alpha   90.00
_cell.angle_beta   90.00
_cell.angle_gamma   90.00
#
_symmetry.space_group_name_H-M   'P 1'
#
loop_
_entity.id
_entity.type
_entity.pdbx_description
1 polymer ?
#
loop_
_entity_poly.entity_id
_entity_poly.type
_entity_poly.pdbx_seq_one_letter_code
_entity_poly.pdbx_strand_id
1 'polypeptide(L)'
;MILKTFMKQGEIWLINLDPTVGAEIKKTRPAIIVNDNSIGKLPLKIIVPVTDWKDGYQIAPWMIKISANEVNGLNKSSSADCFQVRSVSEKRFVKK
;
A
#
# COMPACT_ATOMS: atom_id res chain seq x y z
N MET A 1 -9.75 2.83 -20.99
CA MET A 1 -9.96 3.28 -20.69
C MET A 1 -10.25 3.64 -19.50
N ILE A 2 -10.35 3.99 -18.87
CA ILE A 2 -10.80 4.44 -17.96
C ILE A 2 -10.90 3.84 -16.72
N LEU A 3 -10.60 2.79 -16.49
CA LEU A 3 -10.79 2.05 -15.31
C LEU A 3 -9.95 2.44 -14.16
N LYS A 4 -8.94 3.26 -14.42
CA LYS A 4 -8.09 3.77 -13.37
C LYS A 4 -8.82 4.56 -12.32
N THR A 5 -10.01 5.04 -12.64
CA THR A 5 -10.76 5.81 -11.67
C THR A 5 -11.28 4.97 -10.53
N PHE A 6 -11.10 3.66 -10.60
CA PHE A 6 -11.62 2.78 -9.56
C PHE A 6 -10.62 2.45 -8.47
N MET A 7 -9.53 3.17 -8.38
CA MET A 7 -8.57 3.06 -7.30
C MET A 7 -9.07 3.88 -6.11
N LYS A 8 -9.64 3.19 -5.12
CA LYS A 8 -10.36 3.85 -4.02
C LYS A 8 -9.65 3.71 -2.69
N GLN A 9 -9.90 4.67 -1.81
CA GLN A 9 -9.40 4.66 -0.45
C GLN A 9 -9.72 3.34 0.25
N GLY A 10 -8.76 2.79 0.94
CA GLY A 10 -8.90 1.53 1.67
C GLY A 10 -8.58 0.29 0.87
N GLU A 11 -8.49 0.40 -0.44
CA GLU A 11 -8.15 -0.75 -1.27
C GLU A 11 -6.68 -1.11 -1.14
N ILE A 12 -6.38 -2.40 -1.27
CA ILE A 12 -5.02 -2.91 -1.29
C ILE A 12 -4.69 -3.31 -2.73
N TRP A 13 -3.60 -2.73 -3.24
CA TRP A 13 -3.14 -2.99 -4.60
C TRP A 13 -1.69 -3.46 -4.58
N LEU A 14 -1.32 -4.33 -5.52
CA LEU A 14 0.09 -4.61 -5.77
C LEU A 14 0.66 -3.43 -6.54
N ILE A 15 1.72 -2.84 -6.01
CA ILE A 15 2.32 -1.62 -6.55
C ILE A 15 3.81 -1.84 -6.70
N ASN A 16 4.35 -1.43 -7.85
CA ASN A 16 5.78 -1.44 -8.08
C ASN A 16 6.39 -0.21 -7.42
N LEU A 17 7.13 -0.40 -6.36
CA LEU A 17 7.72 0.69 -5.57
C LEU A 17 9.10 1.13 -6.07
N ASP A 18 9.73 0.35 -6.94
CA ASP A 18 11.05 0.68 -7.48
C ASP A 18 10.96 1.80 -8.52
N PRO A 19 12.02 2.58 -8.67
CA PRO A 19 13.29 2.52 -7.93
C PRO A 19 13.18 3.14 -6.54
N THR A 20 13.94 2.57 -5.60
CA THR A 20 13.95 3.03 -4.21
C THR A 20 15.38 3.21 -3.75
N VAL A 21 15.56 3.83 -2.58
CA VAL A 21 16.88 4.10 -2.04
C VAL A 21 16.94 3.62 -0.60
N GLY A 22 18.06 2.95 -0.24
CA GLY A 22 18.33 2.56 1.13
C GLY A 22 17.25 1.69 1.77
N ALA A 23 16.75 2.13 2.91
CA ALA A 23 15.81 1.35 3.71
C ALA A 23 14.35 1.45 3.25
N GLU A 24 14.09 2.14 2.15
CA GLU A 24 12.74 2.20 1.59
C GLU A 24 12.28 0.80 1.16
N ILE A 25 11.00 0.51 1.40
CA ILE A 25 10.44 -0.77 0.95
C ILE A 25 10.44 -0.79 -0.57
N LYS A 26 11.02 -1.83 -1.16
CA LYS A 26 11.24 -1.94 -2.59
C LYS A 26 10.48 -3.09 -3.23
N LYS A 27 10.59 -3.20 -4.54
CA LYS A 27 9.97 -4.22 -5.38
C LYS A 27 8.45 -4.00 -5.48
N THR A 28 7.75 -5.00 -5.97
CA THR A 28 6.29 -4.97 -6.05
C THR A 28 5.73 -5.54 -4.75
N ARG A 29 4.96 -4.72 -4.08
CA ARG A 29 4.41 -5.08 -2.77
C ARG A 29 2.96 -4.65 -2.68
N PRO A 30 2.17 -5.28 -1.81
CA PRO A 30 0.84 -4.75 -1.50
C PRO A 30 0.99 -3.38 -0.84
N ALA A 31 0.05 -2.50 -1.12
CA ALA A 31 -0.01 -1.20 -0.47
C ALA A 31 -1.46 -0.75 -0.38
N ILE A 32 -1.75 0.04 0.65
CA ILE A 32 -3.11 0.50 0.92
C ILE A 32 -3.23 1.93 0.43
N ILE A 33 -4.29 2.22 -0.33
CA ILE A 33 -4.60 3.60 -0.72
C ILE A 33 -5.20 4.30 0.50
N VAL A 34 -4.61 5.40 0.91
CA VAL A 34 -5.07 6.13 2.09
C VAL A 34 -5.59 7.54 1.79
N ASN A 35 -5.41 8.04 0.57
CA ASN A 35 -5.95 9.35 0.25
C ASN A 35 -7.46 9.31 0.09
N ASP A 36 -8.09 10.46 0.30
CA ASP A 36 -9.54 10.59 0.15
C ASP A 36 -9.92 10.44 -1.32
N ASN A 37 -11.03 9.77 -1.58
CA ASN A 37 -11.52 9.58 -2.94
C ASN A 37 -11.88 10.89 -3.63
N SER A 38 -12.16 11.94 -2.87
CA SER A 38 -12.51 13.23 -3.42
C SER A 38 -11.36 13.95 -4.13
N ILE A 39 -10.13 13.42 -4.00
CA ILE A 39 -9.01 13.97 -4.75
C ILE A 39 -9.25 13.89 -6.25
N GLY A 40 -10.07 12.94 -6.67
CA GLY A 40 -10.56 12.93 -8.05
C GLY A 40 -9.52 12.51 -9.07
N LYS A 41 -9.30 13.39 -10.06
CA LYS A 41 -8.53 13.02 -11.26
C LYS A 41 -7.02 13.08 -11.13
N LEU A 42 -6.51 13.45 -9.98
CA LEU A 42 -5.07 13.53 -9.81
C LEU A 42 -4.44 12.15 -10.06
N PRO A 43 -3.45 12.03 -10.96
CA PRO A 43 -2.87 10.73 -11.31
C PRO A 43 -1.85 10.24 -10.29
N LEU A 44 -2.05 10.59 -9.05
CA LEU A 44 -1.22 10.19 -7.92
C LEU A 44 -2.10 9.62 -6.83
N LYS A 45 -1.55 8.69 -6.07
CA LYS A 45 -2.23 8.15 -4.90
C LYS A 45 -1.26 8.14 -3.73
N ILE A 46 -1.77 8.43 -2.54
CA ILE A 46 -0.98 8.30 -1.33
C ILE A 46 -1.19 6.90 -0.81
N ILE A 47 -0.10 6.16 -0.61
CA ILE A 47 -0.19 4.77 -0.21
C ILE A 47 0.69 4.48 0.99
N VAL A 48 0.33 3.40 1.70
CA VAL A 48 1.11 2.86 2.80
C VAL A 48 1.51 1.45 2.40
N PRO A 49 2.82 1.18 2.28
CA PRO A 49 3.27 -0.17 1.91
C PRO A 49 2.94 -1.19 2.98
N VAL A 50 2.70 -2.42 2.54
CA VAL A 50 2.39 -3.55 3.42
C VAL A 50 3.50 -4.57 3.28
N THR A 51 3.99 -5.05 4.42
CA THR A 51 5.03 -6.08 4.49
C THR A 51 4.58 -7.19 5.42
N ASP A 52 5.35 -8.28 5.50
CA ASP A 52 5.01 -9.38 6.39
C ASP A 52 5.10 -8.93 7.84
N TRP A 53 4.19 -9.43 8.68
CA TRP A 53 4.23 -9.15 10.11
C TRP A 53 5.41 -9.87 10.75
N LYS A 54 6.12 -9.18 11.64
CA LYS A 54 7.19 -9.74 12.46
C LYS A 54 6.92 -9.38 13.91
N ASP A 55 7.25 -10.30 14.81
CA ASP A 55 6.93 -10.11 16.22
C ASP A 55 7.50 -8.84 16.83
N GLY A 56 8.69 -8.41 16.38
CA GLY A 56 9.28 -7.18 16.86
C GLY A 56 8.47 -5.93 16.54
N TYR A 57 7.53 -6.01 15.62
CA TYR A 57 6.72 -4.85 15.23
C TYR A 57 5.72 -4.43 16.29
N GLN A 58 5.42 -5.29 17.28
CA GLN A 58 4.49 -4.91 18.36
C GLN A 58 4.94 -3.69 19.12
N ILE A 59 6.24 -3.41 19.16
CA ILE A 59 6.76 -2.25 19.88
C ILE A 59 7.01 -1.05 18.97
N ALA A 60 6.67 -1.17 17.69
CA ALA A 60 6.84 -0.10 16.71
C ALA A 60 5.47 0.54 16.46
N PRO A 61 5.17 1.71 17.02
CA PRO A 61 3.82 2.29 16.93
C PRO A 61 3.39 2.65 15.51
N TRP A 62 4.33 2.74 14.57
CA TRP A 62 3.98 3.03 13.17
C TRP A 62 3.62 1.78 12.37
N MET A 63 3.77 0.59 12.95
CA MET A 63 3.41 -0.66 12.30
C MET A 63 2.02 -1.09 12.73
N ILE A 64 1.12 -1.23 11.76
CA ILE A 64 -0.27 -1.62 11.99
C ILE A 64 -0.47 -3.03 11.49
N LYS A 65 -0.81 -3.95 12.38
CA LYS A 65 -1.03 -5.34 12.00
C LYS A 65 -2.33 -5.49 11.21
N ILE A 66 -2.25 -6.22 10.11
CA ILE A 66 -3.40 -6.54 9.27
C ILE A 66 -3.48 -8.04 9.14
N SER A 67 -4.59 -8.63 9.60
CA SER A 67 -4.82 -10.07 9.45
C SER A 67 -5.30 -10.37 8.04
N ALA A 68 -4.83 -11.48 7.49
CA ALA A 68 -5.28 -11.92 6.18
C ALA A 68 -6.76 -12.32 6.23
N ASN A 69 -7.52 -11.95 5.19
CA ASN A 69 -8.89 -12.38 5.05
C ASN A 69 -9.28 -12.40 3.58
N GLU A 70 -10.49 -12.84 3.28
CA GLU A 70 -10.94 -13.01 1.90
C GLU A 70 -11.08 -11.69 1.16
N VAL A 71 -11.31 -10.62 1.89
CA VAL A 71 -11.59 -9.30 1.28
C VAL A 71 -10.31 -8.57 0.91
N ASN A 72 -9.29 -8.64 1.76
CA ASN A 72 -8.08 -7.84 1.54
C ASN A 72 -7.04 -8.48 0.62
N GLY A 73 -7.24 -9.73 0.25
CA GLY A 73 -6.34 -10.43 -0.69
C GLY A 73 -4.98 -10.79 -0.14
N LEU A 74 -4.75 -10.63 1.16
CA LEU A 74 -3.49 -11.00 1.77
C LEU A 74 -3.47 -12.48 2.11
N ASN A 75 -2.30 -13.12 1.96
CA ASN A 75 -2.14 -14.54 2.22
C ASN A 75 -1.76 -14.86 3.66
N LYS A 76 -1.27 -13.89 4.39
CA LYS A 76 -0.77 -14.08 5.76
C LYS A 76 -0.83 -12.76 6.50
N SER A 77 -0.65 -12.83 7.82
CA SER A 77 -0.60 -11.63 8.65
C SER A 77 0.47 -10.68 8.13
N SER A 78 0.10 -9.43 8.02
CA SER A 78 0.94 -8.41 7.41
C SER A 78 0.97 -7.17 8.29
N SER A 79 1.83 -6.24 7.94
CA SER A 79 1.93 -4.96 8.63
C SER A 79 1.89 -3.82 7.63
N ALA A 80 1.07 -2.82 7.91
CA ALA A 80 1.14 -1.56 7.18
C ALA A 80 2.25 -0.72 7.83
N ASP A 81 3.27 -0.38 7.05
CA ASP A 81 4.38 0.44 7.53
C ASP A 81 4.04 1.91 7.30
N CYS A 82 3.43 2.51 8.30
CA CYS A 82 2.97 3.89 8.18
C CYS A 82 4.12 4.90 8.13
N PHE A 83 5.33 4.49 8.51
CA PHE A 83 6.49 5.36 8.40
C PHE A 83 6.89 5.57 6.95
N GLN A 84 6.54 4.65 6.07
CA GLN A 84 6.89 4.72 4.66
C GLN A 84 5.73 5.14 3.76
N VAL A 85 4.79 5.88 4.32
CA VAL A 85 3.71 6.47 3.53
C VAL A 85 4.33 7.35 2.43
N ARG A 86 3.81 7.22 1.20
CA ARG A 86 4.34 7.99 0.09
C ARG A 86 3.30 8.20 -0.99
N SER A 87 3.53 9.23 -1.81
CA SER A 87 2.74 9.49 -2.99
C SER A 87 3.36 8.75 -4.18
N VAL A 88 2.55 8.05 -4.96
CA VAL A 88 3.03 7.31 -6.12
C VAL A 88 2.16 7.57 -7.33
N SER A 89 2.76 7.47 -8.52
CA SER A 89 2.02 7.55 -9.76
C SER A 89 1.09 6.34 -9.90
N GLU A 90 -0.09 6.57 -10.47
CA GLU A 90 -1.01 5.47 -10.81
C GLU A 90 -0.37 4.45 -11.73
N LYS A 91 0.66 4.85 -12.48
CA LYS A 91 1.36 3.93 -13.38
C LYS A 91 2.13 2.84 -12.65
N ARG A 92 2.35 2.99 -11.35
CA ARG A 92 3.02 1.97 -10.55
C ARG A 92 2.07 0.85 -10.10
N PHE A 93 0.78 1.03 -10.27
CA PHE A 93 -0.22 0.04 -9.84
C PHE A 93 -0.22 -1.14 -10.79
N VAL A 94 -0.13 -2.35 -10.25
CA VAL A 94 -0.07 -3.58 -11.02
C VAL A 94 -1.43 -4.26 -11.06
N LYS A 95 -1.97 -4.57 -9.88
CA LYS A 95 -3.32 -5.14 -9.76
C LYS A 95 -3.82 -5.04 -8.34
N LYS A 96 -5.11 -5.11 -8.21
CA LYS A 96 -5.80 -5.03 -6.93
C LYS A 96 -5.77 -6.36 -6.15
#